data_d6b04d99cba0e7d59b27a593cb4769f7
#
_entry.id   d6b04d99cba0e7d59b27a593cb4769f7
#
_cell.length_a   1.000
_cell.length_b   1.000
_cell.length_c   1.000
_cell.angle_alpha   90.00
_cell.angle_beta   90.00
_cell.angle_gamma   90.00
#
_symmetry.space_group_name_H-M   'P 1'
#
loop_
_entity.id
_entity.type
_entity.pdbx_description
1 polymer ?
#
loop_
_entity_poly.entity_id
_entity_poly.type
_entity_poly.pdbx_seq_one_letter_code
_entity_poly.pdbx_strand_id
1 'polypeptide(L)'
;PALVEKEFNKDGKPCKVVNAGLSGETSAGGLSRIDWILRQPIDVFVLELGANDGLRGLPLTETKKNLQAIIDKVKVKYPKAKIVVIGMMVPPNMGSDYTNQFNEIFPTLAKKNKATLMPFLLDGVAGNEKLNLPDGIHPNIEGHKIVARNVKKLLNPLL
;
A
#
# COMPACT_ATOMS: atom_id res chain seq x y z
N PRO A 1 2.47 3.96 9.36
CA PRO A 1 3.69 3.27 9.82
C PRO A 1 3.84 3.30 11.33
N ALA A 2 3.96 4.47 12.00
CA ALA A 2 4.22 4.59 13.44
C ALA A 2 3.20 3.86 14.34
N LEU A 3 1.92 3.88 14.01
CA LEU A 3 0.90 3.14 14.76
C LEU A 3 1.09 1.63 14.63
N VAL A 4 1.47 1.15 13.46
CA VAL A 4 1.73 -0.29 13.22
C VAL A 4 2.91 -0.74 14.06
N GLU A 5 4.02 0.00 14.05
CA GLU A 5 5.19 -0.26 14.87
C GLU A 5 4.84 -0.29 16.37
N LYS A 6 4.09 0.72 16.82
CA LYS A 6 3.62 0.79 18.21
C LYS A 6 2.78 -0.43 18.63
N GLU A 7 1.91 -0.91 17.74
CA GLU A 7 1.06 -2.07 17.99
C GLU A 7 1.84 -3.38 18.03
N PHE A 8 2.88 -3.56 17.21
CA PHE A 8 3.76 -4.73 17.28
C PHE A 8 4.63 -4.72 18.54
N ASN A 9 5.17 -3.56 18.90
CA ASN A 9 5.99 -3.42 20.10
C ASN A 9 5.21 -3.73 21.37
N LYS A 10 3.92 -3.36 21.44
CA LYS A 10 3.05 -3.73 22.57
C LYS A 10 2.87 -5.25 22.72
N ASP A 11 2.85 -5.99 21.62
CA ASP A 11 2.65 -7.44 21.63
C ASP A 11 3.97 -8.22 21.87
N GLY A 12 5.06 -7.53 22.21
CA GLY A 12 6.37 -8.16 22.42
C GLY A 12 7.01 -8.69 21.13
N LYS A 13 6.57 -8.21 19.97
CA LYS A 13 7.16 -8.49 18.65
C LYS A 13 7.82 -7.20 18.10
N PRO A 14 9.00 -6.83 18.59
CA PRO A 14 9.63 -5.59 18.18
C PRO A 14 10.00 -5.65 16.70
N CYS A 15 9.51 -4.66 15.94
CA CYS A 15 9.90 -4.43 14.56
C CYS A 15 10.15 -2.93 14.35
N LYS A 16 11.04 -2.61 13.42
CA LYS A 16 11.25 -1.24 12.97
C LYS A 16 10.45 -1.02 11.69
N VAL A 17 9.54 -0.06 11.71
CA VAL A 17 8.76 0.32 10.53
C VAL A 17 9.33 1.59 9.92
N VAL A 18 9.97 1.48 8.77
CA VAL A 18 10.48 2.63 8.03
C VAL A 18 9.36 3.25 7.22
N ASN A 19 9.04 4.50 7.51
CA ASN A 19 8.08 5.26 6.72
C ASN A 19 8.77 5.81 5.47
N ALA A 20 8.48 5.23 4.32
CA ALA A 20 8.96 5.67 3.02
C ALA A 20 7.85 6.35 2.18
N GLY A 21 6.67 6.59 2.74
CA GLY A 21 5.56 7.24 2.05
C GLY A 21 5.81 8.73 1.81
N LEU A 22 5.35 9.21 0.66
CA LEU A 22 5.34 10.61 0.29
C LEU A 22 3.93 11.00 -0.18
N SER A 23 3.34 12.00 0.46
CA SER A 23 1.99 12.46 0.12
C SER A 23 1.88 12.92 -1.33
N GLY A 24 0.82 12.51 -2.03
CA GLY A 24 0.59 12.87 -3.43
C GLY A 24 1.45 12.11 -4.44
N GLU A 25 2.27 11.15 -4.01
CA GLU A 25 3.18 10.42 -4.88
C GLU A 25 2.45 9.48 -5.84
N THR A 26 2.90 9.46 -7.09
CA THR A 26 2.45 8.52 -8.12
C THR A 26 3.37 7.29 -8.19
N SER A 27 2.95 6.26 -8.92
CA SER A 27 3.77 5.07 -9.16
C SER A 27 5.10 5.39 -9.83
N ALA A 28 5.12 6.36 -10.76
CA ALA A 28 6.34 6.86 -11.40
C ALA A 28 7.28 7.55 -10.40
N GLY A 29 6.73 8.36 -9.49
CA GLY A 29 7.50 8.99 -8.41
C GLY A 29 8.15 7.95 -7.49
N GLY A 30 7.40 6.98 -7.03
CA GLY A 30 7.92 5.88 -6.20
C GLY A 30 9.01 5.08 -6.89
N LEU A 31 8.82 4.77 -8.19
CA LEU A 31 9.84 4.07 -8.99
C LEU A 31 11.14 4.88 -9.12
N SER A 32 11.04 6.20 -9.27
CA SER A 32 12.23 7.06 -9.45
C SER A 32 13.15 7.08 -8.21
N ARG A 33 12.61 6.87 -7.02
CA ARG A 33 13.36 6.92 -5.76
C ARG A 33 13.52 5.56 -5.06
N ILE A 34 13.03 4.47 -5.63
CA ILE A 34 13.07 3.15 -4.97
C ILE A 34 14.49 2.72 -4.59
N ASP A 35 15.48 2.99 -5.43
CA ASP A 35 16.88 2.62 -5.15
C ASP A 35 17.43 3.31 -3.89
N TRP A 36 16.95 4.52 -3.59
CA TRP A 36 17.27 5.22 -2.36
C TRP A 36 16.60 4.57 -1.15
N ILE A 37 15.31 4.20 -1.27
CA ILE A 37 14.55 3.50 -0.21
C ILE A 37 15.22 2.18 0.13
N LEU A 38 15.70 1.46 -0.88
CA LEU A 38 16.32 0.15 -0.74
C LEU A 38 17.76 0.19 -0.21
N ARG A 39 18.26 1.31 0.34
CA ARG A 39 19.61 1.36 0.94
C ARG A 39 19.71 0.66 2.30
N GLN A 40 18.58 0.45 2.97
CA GLN A 40 18.51 -0.26 4.25
C GLN A 40 18.03 -1.69 4.06
N PRO A 41 18.48 -2.65 4.87
CA PRO A 41 17.97 -4.02 4.85
C PRO A 41 16.45 -4.04 5.08
N ILE A 42 15.76 -4.92 4.34
CA ILE A 42 14.30 -5.04 4.36
C ILE A 42 13.93 -6.51 4.47
N ASP A 43 13.19 -6.87 5.51
CA ASP A 43 12.63 -8.21 5.70
C ASP A 43 11.21 -8.30 5.11
N VAL A 44 10.42 -7.23 5.23
CA VAL A 44 9.09 -7.10 4.66
C VAL A 44 8.97 -5.78 3.92
N PHE A 45 8.64 -5.82 2.64
CA PHE A 45 8.37 -4.65 1.82
C PHE A 45 6.87 -4.51 1.60
N VAL A 46 6.30 -3.40 2.07
CA VAL A 46 4.87 -3.08 1.90
C VAL A 46 4.72 -2.04 0.79
N LEU A 47 4.12 -2.44 -0.32
CA LEU A 47 3.80 -1.57 -1.45
C LEU A 47 2.36 -1.07 -1.33
N GLU A 48 2.22 0.17 -0.88
CA GLU A 48 0.98 0.96 -0.84
C GLU A 48 1.21 2.19 -1.72
N LEU A 49 0.83 2.10 -3.00
CA LEU A 49 1.10 3.11 -4.02
C LEU A 49 0.16 2.93 -5.21
N GLY A 50 -0.12 4.00 -5.94
CA GLY A 50 -0.96 3.99 -7.15
C GLY A 50 -2.31 4.68 -6.97
N ALA A 51 -2.73 5.01 -5.75
CA ALA A 51 -3.97 5.75 -5.51
C ALA A 51 -3.97 7.10 -6.24
N ASN A 52 -2.86 7.83 -6.21
CA ASN A 52 -2.73 9.11 -6.91
C ASN A 52 -2.72 8.96 -8.43
N ASP A 53 -2.22 7.84 -8.95
CA ASP A 53 -2.35 7.52 -10.38
C ASP A 53 -3.84 7.36 -10.75
N GLY A 54 -4.55 6.55 -9.98
CA GLY A 54 -5.99 6.32 -10.16
C GLY A 54 -6.81 7.60 -10.08
N LEU A 55 -6.64 8.38 -9.00
CA LEU A 55 -7.38 9.63 -8.78
C LEU A 55 -7.12 10.70 -9.85
N ARG A 56 -5.94 10.68 -10.48
CA ARG A 56 -5.57 11.59 -11.56
C ARG A 56 -5.91 11.05 -12.96
N GLY A 57 -6.52 9.87 -13.06
CA GLY A 57 -6.87 9.25 -14.33
C GLY A 57 -5.66 8.90 -15.20
N LEU A 58 -4.51 8.59 -14.60
CA LEU A 58 -3.31 8.25 -15.36
C LEU A 58 -3.46 6.90 -16.07
N PRO A 59 -2.70 6.65 -17.15
CA PRO A 59 -2.73 5.36 -17.86
C PRO A 59 -2.40 4.18 -16.94
N LEU A 60 -3.36 3.28 -16.75
CA LEU A 60 -3.23 2.14 -15.84
C LEU A 60 -2.15 1.14 -16.27
N THR A 61 -1.81 1.11 -17.56
CA THR A 61 -0.69 0.32 -18.08
C THR A 61 0.64 0.78 -17.50
N GLU A 62 0.87 2.09 -17.41
CA GLU A 62 2.07 2.66 -16.80
C GLU A 62 2.09 2.44 -15.30
N THR A 63 0.94 2.60 -14.62
CA THR A 63 0.81 2.29 -13.19
C THR A 63 1.22 0.84 -12.92
N LYS A 64 0.67 -0.12 -13.65
CA LYS A 64 1.03 -1.55 -13.53
C LYS A 64 2.51 -1.80 -13.74
N LYS A 65 3.08 -1.20 -14.79
CA LYS A 65 4.50 -1.33 -15.15
C LYS A 65 5.41 -0.79 -14.05
N ASN A 66 5.11 0.40 -13.53
CA ASN A 66 5.88 1.04 -12.47
C ASN A 66 5.85 0.22 -11.17
N LEU A 67 4.65 -0.21 -10.73
CA LEU A 67 4.50 -1.02 -9.53
C LEU A 67 5.22 -2.37 -9.66
N GLN A 68 5.16 -3.02 -10.83
CA GLN A 68 5.91 -4.25 -11.08
C GLN A 68 7.43 -4.00 -11.04
N ALA A 69 7.92 -2.92 -11.65
CA ALA A 69 9.34 -2.58 -11.65
C ALA A 69 9.86 -2.31 -10.21
N ILE A 70 9.04 -1.68 -9.35
CA ILE A 70 9.37 -1.53 -7.94
C ILE A 70 9.55 -2.90 -7.26
N ILE A 71 8.59 -3.81 -7.46
CA ILE A 71 8.65 -5.17 -6.90
C ILE A 71 9.90 -5.91 -7.39
N ASP A 72 10.19 -5.80 -8.69
CA ASP A 72 11.36 -6.46 -9.29
C ASP A 72 12.67 -5.96 -8.68
N LYS A 73 12.82 -4.64 -8.48
CA LYS A 73 13.98 -4.05 -7.80
C LYS A 73 14.13 -4.54 -6.36
N VAL A 74 13.02 -4.65 -5.62
CA VAL A 74 13.03 -5.22 -4.26
C VAL A 74 13.52 -6.66 -4.28
N LYS A 75 12.99 -7.50 -5.16
CA LYS A 75 13.37 -8.92 -5.27
C LYS A 75 14.83 -9.12 -5.67
N VAL A 76 15.32 -8.27 -6.57
CA VAL A 76 16.74 -8.31 -6.98
C VAL A 76 17.64 -7.99 -5.79
N LYS A 77 17.32 -6.95 -5.04
CA LYS A 77 18.16 -6.49 -3.94
C LYS A 77 18.00 -7.31 -2.66
N TYR A 78 16.78 -7.74 -2.36
CA TYR A 78 16.42 -8.50 -1.17
C TYR A 78 15.58 -9.72 -1.54
N PRO A 79 16.19 -10.77 -2.10
CA PRO A 79 15.46 -11.93 -2.63
C PRO A 79 14.68 -12.72 -1.57
N LYS A 80 15.00 -12.53 -0.29
CA LYS A 80 14.30 -13.15 0.85
C LYS A 80 13.20 -12.26 1.44
N ALA A 81 13.11 -10.99 1.04
CA ALA A 81 12.11 -10.09 1.55
C ALA A 81 10.71 -10.56 1.17
N LYS A 82 9.81 -10.56 2.15
CA LYS A 82 8.40 -10.83 1.92
C LYS A 82 7.74 -9.57 1.34
N ILE A 83 6.94 -9.74 0.29
CA ILE A 83 6.27 -8.63 -0.38
C ILE A 83 4.80 -8.62 -0.01
N VAL A 84 4.31 -7.46 0.36
CA VAL A 84 2.90 -7.18 0.62
C VAL A 84 2.45 -6.12 -0.36
N VAL A 85 1.37 -6.40 -1.07
CA VAL A 85 0.70 -5.42 -1.95
C VAL A 85 -0.59 -4.99 -1.26
N ILE A 86 -0.75 -3.68 -1.10
CA ILE A 86 -1.97 -3.11 -0.53
C ILE A 86 -2.83 -2.54 -1.66
N GLY A 87 -4.06 -3.04 -1.76
CA GLY A 87 -5.04 -2.60 -2.73
C GLY A 87 -5.67 -1.27 -2.34
N MET A 88 -5.99 -0.50 -3.38
CA MET A 88 -6.68 0.77 -3.30
C MET A 88 -7.89 0.75 -4.23
N MET A 89 -8.85 1.62 -3.98
CA MET A 89 -10.02 1.83 -4.82
C MET A 89 -10.09 3.29 -5.25
N VAL A 90 -10.62 3.54 -6.44
CA VAL A 90 -10.95 4.88 -6.91
C VAL A 90 -12.45 5.12 -6.84
N PRO A 91 -12.90 6.38 -6.73
CA PRO A 91 -14.32 6.70 -6.72
C PRO A 91 -15.05 6.20 -7.97
N PRO A 92 -16.30 5.74 -7.85
CA PRO A 92 -17.05 5.16 -8.98
C PRO A 92 -17.37 6.16 -10.11
N ASN A 93 -17.28 7.46 -9.85
CA ASN A 93 -17.47 8.52 -10.85
C ASN A 93 -16.33 8.61 -11.89
N MET A 94 -15.27 7.83 -11.75
CA MET A 94 -14.20 7.72 -12.74
C MET A 94 -14.58 6.86 -13.97
N GLY A 95 -15.79 6.33 -14.00
CA GLY A 95 -16.28 5.40 -15.03
C GLY A 95 -16.00 3.94 -14.68
N SER A 96 -16.96 3.07 -14.98
CA SER A 96 -16.93 1.65 -14.60
C SER A 96 -15.71 0.91 -15.12
N ASP A 97 -15.37 1.13 -16.41
CA ASP A 97 -14.26 0.43 -17.06
C ASP A 97 -12.92 0.77 -16.42
N TYR A 98 -12.67 2.06 -16.16
CA TYR A 98 -11.47 2.51 -15.51
C TYR A 98 -11.39 2.00 -14.07
N THR A 99 -12.48 2.10 -13.32
CA THR A 99 -12.55 1.64 -11.93
C THR A 99 -12.29 0.15 -11.81
N ASN A 100 -12.91 -0.66 -12.68
CA ASN A 100 -12.70 -2.11 -12.70
C ASN A 100 -11.25 -2.46 -13.04
N GLN A 101 -10.69 -1.84 -14.08
CA GLN A 101 -9.30 -2.05 -14.45
C GLN A 101 -8.31 -1.63 -13.36
N PHE A 102 -8.60 -0.52 -12.65
CA PHE A 102 -7.78 -0.07 -11.53
C PHE A 102 -7.81 -1.08 -10.38
N ASN A 103 -8.99 -1.56 -10.00
CA ASN A 103 -9.16 -2.51 -8.90
C ASN A 103 -8.44 -3.83 -9.16
N GLU A 104 -8.32 -4.26 -10.42
CA GLU A 104 -7.62 -5.48 -10.83
C GLU A 104 -6.08 -5.38 -10.80
N ILE A 105 -5.52 -4.19 -10.67
CA ILE A 105 -4.06 -4.00 -10.65
C ILE A 105 -3.43 -4.78 -9.49
N PHE A 106 -3.93 -4.55 -8.29
CA PHE A 106 -3.31 -5.04 -7.05
C PHE A 106 -3.40 -6.55 -6.88
N PRO A 107 -4.57 -7.20 -7.05
CA PRO A 107 -4.65 -8.65 -6.99
C PRO A 107 -3.84 -9.33 -8.09
N THR A 108 -3.80 -8.76 -9.30
CA THR A 108 -2.96 -9.27 -10.39
C THR A 108 -1.47 -9.21 -10.05
N LEU A 109 -1.00 -8.09 -9.51
CA LEU A 109 0.38 -7.92 -9.07
C LEU A 109 0.73 -8.89 -7.93
N ALA A 110 -0.15 -9.00 -6.93
CA ALA A 110 0.07 -9.90 -5.80
C ALA A 110 0.18 -11.35 -6.26
N LYS A 111 -0.75 -11.81 -7.10
CA LYS A 111 -0.77 -13.17 -7.66
C LYS A 111 0.50 -13.46 -8.48
N LYS A 112 0.86 -12.56 -9.41
CA LYS A 112 2.05 -12.69 -10.27
C LYS A 112 3.33 -12.80 -9.44
N ASN A 113 3.40 -12.06 -8.35
CA ASN A 113 4.60 -11.94 -7.54
C ASN A 113 4.65 -12.88 -6.33
N LYS A 114 3.62 -13.71 -6.11
CA LYS A 114 3.43 -14.53 -4.90
C LYS A 114 3.49 -13.67 -3.62
N ALA A 115 2.98 -12.44 -3.72
CA ALA A 115 2.96 -11.49 -2.62
C ALA A 115 1.68 -11.64 -1.80
N THR A 116 1.75 -11.27 -0.53
CA THR A 116 0.56 -11.15 0.32
C THR A 116 -0.26 -9.96 -0.14
N LEU A 117 -1.57 -10.15 -0.30
CA LEU A 117 -2.50 -9.09 -0.71
C LEU A 117 -3.32 -8.60 0.49
N MET A 118 -3.35 -7.28 0.70
CA MET A 118 -4.43 -6.61 1.42
C MET A 118 -5.41 -6.06 0.38
N PRO A 119 -6.62 -6.59 0.25
CA PRO A 119 -7.52 -6.22 -0.85
C PRO A 119 -7.88 -4.74 -0.88
N PHE A 120 -8.07 -4.13 0.30
CA PHE A 120 -8.38 -2.72 0.43
C PHE A 120 -7.83 -2.15 1.74
N LEU A 121 -7.04 -1.07 1.66
CA LEU A 121 -6.41 -0.43 2.83
C LEU A 121 -7.45 0.11 3.83
N LEU A 122 -8.50 0.73 3.31
CA LEU A 122 -9.49 1.46 4.12
C LEU A 122 -10.72 0.60 4.48
N ASP A 123 -10.56 -0.72 4.50
CA ASP A 123 -11.62 -1.63 4.90
C ASP A 123 -12.13 -1.32 6.32
N GLY A 124 -13.45 -1.15 6.46
CA GLY A 124 -14.12 -0.73 7.70
C GLY A 124 -13.95 0.76 8.05
N VAL A 125 -13.32 1.55 7.16
CA VAL A 125 -13.11 3.00 7.38
C VAL A 125 -13.72 3.85 6.26
N ALA A 126 -13.51 3.46 5.00
CA ALA A 126 -14.01 4.22 3.85
C ALA A 126 -15.54 4.40 3.92
N GLY A 127 -15.99 5.61 3.57
CA GLY A 127 -17.41 5.96 3.55
C GLY A 127 -18.06 6.16 4.93
N ASN A 128 -17.32 6.04 6.01
CA ASN A 128 -17.82 6.33 7.36
C ASN A 128 -17.36 7.74 7.80
N GLU A 129 -18.27 8.69 7.83
CA GLU A 129 -17.98 10.09 8.20
C GLU A 129 -17.32 10.23 9.58
N LYS A 130 -17.63 9.34 10.54
CA LYS A 130 -17.02 9.36 11.88
C LYS A 130 -15.57 8.89 11.91
N LEU A 131 -15.09 8.26 10.83
CA LEU A 131 -13.76 7.68 10.72
C LEU A 131 -12.87 8.38 9.69
N ASN A 132 -13.44 9.35 8.96
CA ASN A 132 -12.73 10.11 7.93
C ASN A 132 -12.66 11.61 8.27
N LEU A 133 -11.72 12.28 7.63
CA LEU A 133 -11.66 13.74 7.60
C LEU A 133 -12.84 14.31 6.80
N PRO A 134 -13.08 15.62 6.85
CA PRO A 134 -14.17 16.25 6.09
C PRO A 134 -14.11 16.05 4.57
N ASP A 135 -12.96 15.69 4.04
CA ASP A 135 -12.78 15.36 2.62
C ASP A 135 -13.40 14.01 2.22
N GLY A 136 -13.82 13.19 3.19
CA GLY A 136 -14.43 11.87 2.97
C GLY A 136 -13.48 10.78 2.45
N ILE A 137 -12.19 11.11 2.26
CA ILE A 137 -11.19 10.24 1.63
C ILE A 137 -10.15 9.76 2.66
N HIS A 138 -9.62 10.69 3.46
CA HIS A 138 -8.55 10.39 4.39
C HIS A 138 -9.10 10.01 5.77
N PRO A 139 -8.57 8.94 6.40
CA PRO A 139 -8.95 8.58 7.76
C PRO A 139 -8.60 9.68 8.76
N ASN A 140 -9.47 9.89 9.74
CA ASN A 140 -9.14 10.66 10.93
C ASN A 140 -8.35 9.80 11.94
N ILE A 141 -8.10 10.31 13.14
CA ILE A 141 -7.31 9.61 14.17
C ILE A 141 -7.90 8.22 14.49
N GLU A 142 -9.21 8.09 14.61
CA GLU A 142 -9.86 6.81 14.91
C GLU A 142 -9.81 5.85 13.72
N GLY A 143 -10.03 6.37 12.51
CA GLY A 143 -9.86 5.61 11.26
C GLY A 143 -8.44 5.06 11.10
N HIS A 144 -7.42 5.87 11.38
CA HIS A 144 -6.03 5.42 11.35
C HIS A 144 -5.72 4.29 12.34
N LYS A 145 -6.38 4.24 13.50
CA LYS A 145 -6.23 3.12 14.46
C LYS A 145 -6.79 1.82 13.88
N ILE A 146 -7.91 1.90 13.16
CA ILE A 146 -8.52 0.72 12.51
C ILE A 146 -7.60 0.24 11.39
N VAL A 147 -7.16 1.14 10.51
CA VAL A 147 -6.20 0.82 9.42
C VAL A 147 -4.94 0.16 9.99
N ALA A 148 -4.37 0.71 11.05
CA ALA A 148 -3.16 0.15 11.68
C ALA A 148 -3.38 -1.27 12.21
N ARG A 149 -4.55 -1.56 12.82
CA ARG A 149 -4.91 -2.91 13.27
C ARG A 149 -5.07 -3.89 12.11
N ASN A 150 -5.73 -3.46 11.03
CA ASN A 150 -5.91 -4.29 9.84
C ASN A 150 -4.56 -4.64 9.20
N VAL A 151 -3.68 -3.65 9.05
CA VAL A 151 -2.32 -3.86 8.53
C VAL A 151 -1.52 -4.77 9.46
N LYS A 152 -1.54 -4.54 10.77
CA LYS A 152 -0.88 -5.41 11.75
C LYS A 152 -1.36 -6.86 11.64
N LYS A 153 -2.67 -7.09 11.56
CA LYS A 153 -3.25 -8.43 11.41
C LYS A 153 -2.70 -9.14 10.17
N LEU A 154 -2.57 -8.42 9.06
CA LEU A 154 -2.00 -8.95 7.82
C LEU A 154 -0.50 -9.27 7.95
N LEU A 155 0.26 -8.40 8.59
CA LEU A 155 1.72 -8.54 8.70
C LEU A 155 2.14 -9.55 9.75
N ASN A 156 1.32 -9.79 10.78
CA ASN A 156 1.67 -10.65 11.92
C ASN A 156 2.19 -12.06 11.56
N PRO A 157 1.64 -12.79 10.57
CA PRO A 157 2.17 -14.08 10.14
C PRO A 157 3.45 -13.98 9.32
N LEU A 158 3.87 -12.77 8.95
CA LEU A 158 5.06 -12.52 8.14
C LEU A 158 6.28 -12.17 9.00
N LEU A 159 6.10 -11.84 10.26
CA LEU A 159 7.11 -11.53 11.25
C LEU A 159 7.28 -12.71 12.20
#